data_28045ed3fbaf4d37610a274f5844755b
#
_entry.id   28045ed3fbaf4d37610a274f5844755b
#
_cell.length_a   1.000
_cell.length_b   1.000
_cell.length_c   1.000
_cell.angle_alpha   90.00
_cell.angle_beta   90.00
_cell.angle_gamma   90.00
#
_symmetry.space_group_name_H-M   'P 1'
#
loop_
_entity.id
_entity.type
_entity.pdbx_description
1 polymer ?
#
loop_
_entity_poly.entity_id
_entity_poly.type
_entity_poly.pdbx_seq_one_letter_code
_entity_poly.pdbx_strand_id
1 'polypeptide(L)'
;MNKEEQKFTRLKNVIRLSKRLKKYRLRMVAAIAAGVGNQLSIVAASVLGAWTVGLAIDGKLMQELNYVIAATIAAIIIRIVFYALEMWICHDVAFKVLADFRIQLFDSIERVSPAILLNMRSGQLASTLMGDVEIMEWFFAHTFGSVLVAVITPVILMIILWQILPILDLVMLLFAVIAVIIPIWMKK
;
A
#
# COMPACT_ATOMS: atom_id res chain seq x y z
N MET A 1 7.66 -29.23 -11.24
CA MET A 1 8.08 -28.29 -10.18
C MET A 1 7.10 -28.44 -9.03
N ASN A 2 7.57 -28.82 -7.85
CA ASN A 2 6.74 -29.07 -6.66
C ASN A 2 6.14 -27.75 -6.15
N LYS A 3 4.95 -27.78 -5.50
CA LYS A 3 4.28 -26.58 -4.93
C LYS A 3 5.20 -25.78 -3.98
N GLU A 4 6.07 -26.46 -3.25
CA GLU A 4 7.09 -25.85 -2.38
C GLU A 4 8.16 -25.08 -3.16
N GLU A 5 8.67 -25.63 -4.26
CA GLU A 5 9.64 -24.96 -5.14
C GLU A 5 9.03 -23.73 -5.80
N GLN A 6 7.77 -23.79 -6.21
CA GLN A 6 7.05 -22.63 -6.76
C GLN A 6 6.89 -21.52 -5.72
N LYS A 7 6.55 -21.85 -4.49
CA LYS A 7 6.40 -20.89 -3.39
C LYS A 7 7.72 -20.21 -3.06
N PHE A 8 8.80 -21.00 -2.98
CA PHE A 8 10.16 -20.47 -2.73
C PHE A 8 10.64 -19.55 -3.84
N THR A 9 10.38 -19.93 -5.11
CA THR A 9 10.74 -19.11 -6.27
C THR A 9 9.96 -17.80 -6.30
N ARG A 10 8.65 -17.81 -5.96
CA ARG A 10 7.83 -16.58 -5.86
C ARG A 10 8.35 -15.64 -4.79
N LEU A 11 8.65 -16.14 -3.59
CA LEU A 11 9.20 -15.33 -2.50
C LEU A 11 10.54 -14.70 -2.87
N LYS A 12 11.44 -15.48 -3.50
CA LYS A 12 12.73 -15.00 -3.99
C LYS A 12 12.57 -13.90 -5.03
N ASN A 13 11.60 -14.02 -5.93
CA ASN A 13 11.30 -12.99 -6.93
C ASN A 13 10.75 -11.71 -6.28
N VAL A 14 9.84 -11.80 -5.33
CA VAL A 14 9.34 -10.63 -4.58
C VAL A 14 10.49 -9.90 -3.88
N ILE A 15 11.37 -10.63 -3.19
CA ILE A 15 12.56 -10.04 -2.53
C ILE A 15 13.49 -9.38 -3.56
N ARG A 16 13.69 -10.01 -4.71
CA ARG A 16 14.52 -9.45 -5.79
C ARG A 16 13.94 -8.15 -6.35
N LEU A 17 12.62 -8.12 -6.57
CA LEU A 17 11.90 -6.92 -7.01
C LEU A 17 11.97 -5.81 -5.95
N SER A 18 11.74 -6.15 -4.68
CA SER A 18 11.81 -5.17 -3.58
C SER A 18 13.20 -4.54 -3.44
N LYS A 19 14.27 -5.28 -3.77
CA LYS A 19 15.63 -4.71 -3.78
C LYS A 19 15.81 -3.59 -4.80
N ARG A 20 15.02 -3.55 -5.88
CA ARG A 20 15.06 -2.47 -6.87
C ARG A 20 14.54 -1.15 -6.30
N LEU A 21 13.65 -1.20 -5.30
CA LEU A 21 13.15 -0.02 -4.59
C LEU A 21 14.22 0.66 -3.73
N LYS A 22 15.36 -0.01 -3.47
CA LYS A 22 16.44 0.57 -2.64
C LYS A 22 16.93 1.92 -3.17
N LYS A 23 16.93 2.12 -4.49
CA LYS A 23 17.26 3.41 -5.14
C LYS A 23 16.28 4.52 -4.75
N TYR A 24 15.01 4.17 -4.49
CA TYR A 24 13.90 5.09 -4.22
C TYR A 24 13.42 5.04 -2.77
N ARG A 25 14.24 4.50 -1.86
CA ARG A 25 13.87 4.23 -0.44
C ARG A 25 13.25 5.42 0.28
N LEU A 26 13.78 6.62 0.08
CA LEU A 26 13.27 7.81 0.75
C LEU A 26 11.85 8.16 0.30
N ARG A 27 11.57 8.05 -1.00
CA ARG A 27 10.23 8.24 -1.55
C ARG A 27 9.26 7.16 -1.07
N MET A 28 9.72 5.91 -1.00
CA MET A 28 8.91 4.82 -0.46
C MET A 28 8.57 5.02 1.01
N VAL A 29 9.51 5.50 1.83
CA VAL A 29 9.22 5.86 3.23
C VAL A 29 8.19 6.98 3.29
N ALA A 30 8.32 8.02 2.46
CA ALA A 30 7.33 9.09 2.39
C ALA A 30 5.94 8.60 1.94
N ALA A 31 5.86 7.70 0.95
CA ALA A 31 4.61 7.08 0.52
C ALA A 31 3.96 6.26 1.64
N ILE A 32 4.75 5.44 2.34
CA ILE A 32 4.26 4.63 3.47
C ILE A 32 3.79 5.52 4.61
N ALA A 33 4.54 6.60 4.94
CA ALA A 33 4.13 7.56 5.96
C ALA A 33 2.80 8.26 5.58
N ALA A 34 2.65 8.65 4.31
CA ALA A 34 1.40 9.20 3.81
C ALA A 34 0.25 8.17 3.88
N GLY A 35 0.49 6.91 3.52
CA GLY A 35 -0.49 5.83 3.63
C GLY A 35 -0.92 5.56 5.07
N VAL A 36 0.02 5.54 6.01
CA VAL A 36 -0.28 5.44 7.44
C VAL A 36 -1.12 6.65 7.90
N GLY A 37 -0.73 7.87 7.49
CA GLY A 37 -1.49 9.09 7.78
C GLY A 37 -2.91 9.05 7.23
N ASN A 38 -3.11 8.54 6.00
CA ASN A 38 -4.42 8.32 5.40
C ASN A 38 -5.26 7.37 6.26
N GLN A 39 -4.72 6.22 6.66
CA GLN A 39 -5.45 5.24 7.49
C GLN A 39 -5.76 5.77 8.89
N LEU A 40 -4.83 6.46 9.54
CA LEU A 40 -5.07 7.10 10.84
C LEU A 40 -6.14 8.20 10.74
N SER A 41 -6.22 8.91 9.61
CA SER A 41 -7.27 9.90 9.37
C SER A 41 -8.67 9.27 9.29
N ILE A 42 -8.78 8.05 8.75
CA ILE A 42 -10.04 7.29 8.74
C ILE A 42 -10.46 6.94 10.17
N VAL A 43 -9.51 6.45 10.98
CA VAL A 43 -9.77 6.13 12.38
C VAL A 43 -10.16 7.39 13.16
N ALA A 44 -9.46 8.50 12.95
CA ALA A 44 -9.79 9.79 13.58
C ALA A 44 -11.21 10.26 13.22
N ALA A 45 -11.61 10.13 11.97
CA ALA A 45 -12.97 10.46 11.54
C ALA A 45 -14.02 9.56 12.22
N SER A 46 -13.72 8.27 12.41
CA SER A 46 -14.62 7.32 13.14
C SER A 46 -14.73 7.71 14.62
N VAL A 47 -13.63 8.08 15.26
CA VAL A 47 -13.62 8.56 16.65
C VAL A 47 -14.41 9.86 16.79
N LEU A 48 -14.26 10.81 15.85
CA LEU A 48 -15.07 12.03 15.81
C LEU A 48 -16.56 11.73 15.70
N GLY A 49 -16.93 10.76 14.86
CA GLY A 49 -18.32 10.32 14.73
C GLY A 49 -18.88 9.76 16.05
N ALA A 50 -18.13 8.88 16.72
CA ALA A 50 -18.52 8.33 18.00
C ALA A 50 -18.63 9.42 19.08
N TRP A 51 -17.70 10.35 19.11
CA TRP A 51 -17.73 11.49 20.04
C TRP A 51 -18.93 12.40 19.79
N THR A 52 -19.27 12.66 18.51
CA THR A 52 -20.48 13.43 18.14
C THR A 52 -21.76 12.78 18.68
N VAL A 53 -21.87 11.45 18.58
CA VAL A 53 -23.00 10.70 19.16
C VAL A 53 -23.04 10.84 20.69
N GLY A 54 -21.88 10.77 21.36
CA GLY A 54 -21.78 11.00 22.79
C GLY A 54 -22.29 12.39 23.21
N LEU A 55 -21.86 13.45 22.49
CA LEU A 55 -22.35 14.81 22.71
C LEU A 55 -23.87 14.96 22.51
N ALA A 56 -24.43 14.23 21.55
CA ALA A 56 -25.88 14.24 21.33
C ALA A 56 -26.64 13.58 22.49
N ILE A 57 -26.14 12.47 23.04
CA ILE A 57 -26.72 11.78 24.18
C ILE A 57 -26.66 12.66 25.44
N ASP A 58 -25.55 13.38 25.62
CA ASP A 58 -25.37 14.31 26.76
C ASP A 58 -26.14 15.63 26.59
N GLY A 59 -26.82 15.86 25.48
CA GLY A 59 -27.54 17.11 25.18
C GLY A 59 -26.63 18.31 24.91
N LYS A 60 -25.33 18.10 24.69
CA LYS A 60 -24.32 19.16 24.49
C LYS A 60 -24.01 19.43 23.01
N LEU A 61 -24.58 18.66 22.09
CA LEU A 61 -24.24 18.73 20.67
C LEU A 61 -24.40 20.15 20.09
N MET A 62 -25.48 20.88 20.45
CA MET A 62 -25.73 22.21 19.94
C MET A 62 -24.69 23.24 20.43
N GLN A 63 -24.12 23.03 21.61
CA GLN A 63 -23.09 23.90 22.17
C GLN A 63 -21.76 23.72 21.46
N GLU A 64 -21.43 22.48 21.05
CA GLU A 64 -20.17 22.08 20.43
C GLU A 64 -20.27 21.95 18.89
N LEU A 65 -21.42 22.29 18.30
CA LEU A 65 -21.73 22.03 16.89
C LEU A 65 -20.69 22.62 15.93
N ASN A 66 -20.28 23.86 16.15
CA ASN A 66 -19.29 24.54 15.31
C ASN A 66 -17.94 23.84 15.36
N TYR A 67 -17.52 23.36 16.54
CA TYR A 67 -16.29 22.63 16.72
C TYR A 67 -16.34 21.25 16.02
N VAL A 68 -17.43 20.52 16.17
CA VAL A 68 -17.65 19.23 15.51
C VAL A 68 -17.60 19.39 13.98
N ILE A 69 -18.26 20.38 13.44
CA ILE A 69 -18.23 20.67 11.99
C ILE A 69 -16.82 21.00 11.54
N ALA A 70 -16.14 21.91 12.23
CA ALA A 70 -14.78 22.31 11.88
C ALA A 70 -13.79 21.13 11.94
N ALA A 71 -13.86 20.32 13.02
CA ALA A 71 -13.02 19.13 13.18
C ALA A 71 -13.29 18.08 12.10
N THR A 72 -14.55 17.87 11.71
CA THR A 72 -14.92 16.95 10.65
C THR A 72 -14.39 17.42 9.29
N ILE A 73 -14.55 18.68 8.95
CA ILE A 73 -14.01 19.28 7.73
C ILE A 73 -12.48 19.14 7.70
N ALA A 74 -11.81 19.47 8.80
CA ALA A 74 -10.35 19.33 8.91
C ALA A 74 -9.91 17.86 8.71
N ALA A 75 -10.58 16.90 9.33
CA ALA A 75 -10.28 15.48 9.18
C ALA A 75 -10.44 15.01 7.72
N ILE A 76 -11.48 15.48 7.03
CA ILE A 76 -11.70 15.16 5.61
C ILE A 76 -10.58 15.75 4.74
N ILE A 77 -10.21 17.01 4.95
CA ILE A 77 -9.13 17.66 4.20
C ILE A 77 -7.80 16.95 4.42
N ILE A 78 -7.46 16.65 5.67
CA ILE A 78 -6.24 15.94 6.04
C ILE A 78 -6.20 14.55 5.34
N ARG A 79 -7.31 13.82 5.35
CA ARG A 79 -7.43 12.54 4.67
C ARG A 79 -7.20 12.66 3.16
N ILE A 80 -7.81 13.63 2.51
CA ILE A 80 -7.66 13.87 1.07
C ILE A 80 -6.19 14.15 0.73
N VAL A 81 -5.52 14.99 1.52
CA VAL A 81 -4.11 15.33 1.32
C VAL A 81 -3.22 14.08 1.47
N PHE A 82 -3.38 13.30 2.53
CA PHE A 82 -2.58 12.10 2.73
C PHE A 82 -2.84 11.04 1.64
N TYR A 83 -4.10 10.84 1.25
CA TYR A 83 -4.45 9.94 0.17
C TYR A 83 -3.82 10.36 -1.17
N ALA A 84 -3.92 11.64 -1.50
CA ALA A 84 -3.34 12.18 -2.75
C ALA A 84 -1.80 12.04 -2.75
N LEU A 85 -1.14 12.33 -1.62
CA LEU A 85 0.30 12.16 -1.47
C LEU A 85 0.73 10.69 -1.60
N GLU A 86 0.03 9.76 -0.94
CA GLU A 86 0.27 8.33 -1.03
C GLU A 86 0.19 7.87 -2.49
N MET A 87 -0.91 8.16 -3.17
CA MET A 87 -1.15 7.77 -4.56
C MET A 87 -0.10 8.36 -5.50
N TRP A 88 0.16 9.66 -5.38
CA TRP A 88 1.11 10.34 -6.24
C TRP A 88 2.54 9.78 -6.09
N ILE A 89 3.02 9.62 -4.85
CA ILE A 89 4.39 9.16 -4.60
C ILE A 89 4.54 7.69 -5.01
N CYS A 90 3.55 6.83 -4.73
CA CYS A 90 3.58 5.42 -5.14
C CYS A 90 3.68 5.26 -6.66
N HIS A 91 2.87 6.01 -7.41
CA HIS A 91 2.92 5.97 -8.89
C HIS A 91 4.21 6.58 -9.43
N ASP A 92 4.69 7.70 -8.87
CA ASP A 92 5.98 8.29 -9.27
C ASP A 92 7.14 7.29 -9.11
N VAL A 93 7.16 6.54 -8.00
CA VAL A 93 8.17 5.50 -7.79
C VAL A 93 7.96 4.33 -8.76
N ALA A 94 6.74 3.87 -8.95
CA ALA A 94 6.43 2.79 -9.88
C ALA A 94 6.91 3.13 -11.30
N PHE A 95 6.53 4.29 -11.84
CA PHE A 95 6.95 4.71 -13.19
C PHE A 95 8.47 4.85 -13.34
N LYS A 96 9.17 5.32 -12.31
CA LYS A 96 10.64 5.39 -12.33
C LYS A 96 11.28 4.01 -12.34
N VAL A 97 10.75 3.07 -11.56
CA VAL A 97 11.23 1.68 -11.57
C VAL A 97 10.95 1.03 -12.92
N LEU A 98 9.77 1.27 -13.50
CA LEU A 98 9.42 0.77 -14.83
C LEU A 98 10.33 1.33 -15.93
N ALA A 99 10.65 2.62 -15.87
CA ALA A 99 11.60 3.25 -16.80
C ALA A 99 13.00 2.59 -16.71
N ASP A 100 13.50 2.38 -15.48
CA ASP A 100 14.76 1.66 -15.25
C ASP A 100 14.70 0.21 -15.81
N PHE A 101 13.58 -0.49 -15.71
CA PHE A 101 13.39 -1.82 -16.30
C PHE A 101 13.37 -1.80 -17.81
N ARG A 102 12.66 -0.85 -18.42
CA ARG A 102 12.60 -0.71 -19.89
C ARG A 102 13.98 -0.48 -20.49
N ILE A 103 14.79 0.38 -19.89
CA ILE A 103 16.18 0.62 -20.31
C ILE A 103 17.00 -0.67 -20.20
N GLN A 104 16.96 -1.37 -19.07
CA GLN A 104 17.70 -2.62 -18.87
C GLN A 104 17.27 -3.73 -19.85
N LEU A 105 15.99 -3.81 -20.19
CA LEU A 105 15.46 -4.74 -21.19
C LEU A 105 15.97 -4.39 -22.58
N PHE A 106 15.92 -3.11 -22.94
CA PHE A 106 16.42 -2.64 -24.23
C PHE A 106 17.91 -2.96 -24.39
N ASP A 107 18.75 -2.62 -23.41
CA ASP A 107 20.19 -2.92 -23.41
C ASP A 107 20.46 -4.44 -23.53
N SER A 108 19.59 -5.24 -22.87
CA SER A 108 19.72 -6.71 -22.91
C SER A 108 19.39 -7.29 -24.29
N ILE A 109 18.37 -6.72 -24.96
CA ILE A 109 17.96 -7.13 -26.32
C ILE A 109 19.03 -6.70 -27.32
N GLU A 110 19.55 -5.50 -27.22
CA GLU A 110 20.60 -4.97 -28.08
C GLU A 110 21.84 -5.89 -28.08
N ARG A 111 22.27 -6.36 -26.90
CA ARG A 111 23.43 -7.26 -26.75
C ARG A 111 23.26 -8.63 -27.41
N VAL A 112 22.04 -9.14 -27.52
CA VAL A 112 21.74 -10.46 -28.10
C VAL A 112 21.20 -10.38 -29.53
N SER A 113 20.99 -9.17 -30.02
CA SER A 113 20.72 -8.89 -31.46
C SER A 113 22.01 -9.13 -32.30
N PRO A 114 21.92 -9.69 -33.53
CA PRO A 114 20.72 -9.99 -34.30
C PRO A 114 20.14 -11.41 -34.07
N ALA A 115 20.80 -12.27 -33.30
CA ALA A 115 20.45 -13.69 -33.20
C ALA A 115 18.98 -13.95 -32.77
N ILE A 116 18.44 -13.16 -31.83
CA ILE A 116 17.05 -13.30 -31.38
C ILE A 116 16.06 -12.67 -32.38
N LEU A 117 16.43 -11.55 -33.00
CA LEU A 117 15.53 -10.83 -33.92
C LEU A 117 15.28 -11.57 -35.23
N LEU A 118 16.18 -12.45 -35.66
CA LEU A 118 16.01 -13.26 -36.87
C LEU A 118 14.86 -14.26 -36.76
N ASN A 119 14.50 -14.70 -35.55
CA ASN A 119 13.49 -15.73 -35.30
C ASN A 119 12.19 -15.21 -34.66
N MET A 120 12.09 -13.92 -34.33
CA MET A 120 10.90 -13.34 -33.68
C MET A 120 10.37 -12.13 -34.46
N ARG A 121 9.04 -12.02 -34.53
CA ARG A 121 8.42 -10.79 -35.04
C ARG A 121 8.64 -9.67 -34.03
N SER A 122 9.30 -8.59 -34.46
CA SER A 122 9.65 -7.43 -33.61
C SER A 122 8.43 -6.86 -32.84
N GLY A 123 7.25 -6.84 -33.47
CA GLY A 123 6.00 -6.41 -32.82
C GLY A 123 5.55 -7.32 -31.68
N GLN A 124 5.72 -8.65 -31.81
CA GLN A 124 5.36 -9.60 -30.78
C GLN A 124 6.30 -9.48 -29.56
N LEU A 125 7.59 -9.32 -29.80
CA LEU A 125 8.57 -9.08 -28.73
C LEU A 125 8.25 -7.80 -27.96
N ALA A 126 8.02 -6.70 -28.67
CA ALA A 126 7.66 -5.41 -28.05
C ALA A 126 6.36 -5.50 -27.23
N SER A 127 5.32 -6.15 -27.76
CA SER A 127 4.03 -6.30 -27.07
C SER A 127 4.16 -7.13 -25.79
N THR A 128 4.89 -8.25 -25.81
CA THR A 128 5.11 -9.10 -24.63
C THR A 128 5.89 -8.34 -23.56
N LEU A 129 6.97 -7.67 -23.94
CA LEU A 129 7.80 -6.90 -22.99
C LEU A 129 7.03 -5.73 -22.36
N MET A 130 6.17 -5.06 -23.12
CA MET A 130 5.34 -3.97 -22.58
C MET A 130 4.28 -4.49 -21.62
N GLY A 131 3.60 -5.59 -21.95
CA GLY A 131 2.60 -6.22 -21.07
C GLY A 131 3.20 -6.70 -19.73
N ASP A 132 4.37 -7.33 -19.77
CA ASP A 132 5.06 -7.79 -18.55
C ASP A 132 5.48 -6.62 -17.65
N VAL A 133 5.87 -5.49 -18.25
CA VAL A 133 6.24 -4.27 -17.50
C VAL A 133 5.00 -3.66 -16.84
N GLU A 134 3.82 -3.63 -17.48
CA GLU A 134 2.57 -3.11 -16.89
C GLU A 134 2.14 -3.90 -15.64
N ILE A 135 2.30 -5.23 -15.65
CA ILE A 135 2.02 -6.06 -14.48
C ILE A 135 2.90 -5.64 -13.27
N MET A 136 4.13 -5.23 -13.53
CA MET A 136 5.04 -4.75 -12.49
C MET A 136 4.62 -3.40 -11.90
N GLU A 137 3.93 -2.54 -12.67
CA GLU A 137 3.35 -1.30 -12.14
C GLU A 137 2.40 -1.57 -10.98
N TRP A 138 1.47 -2.50 -11.18
CA TRP A 138 0.52 -2.92 -10.14
C TRP A 138 1.21 -3.35 -8.85
N PHE A 139 2.30 -4.09 -8.96
CA PHE A 139 3.06 -4.53 -7.81
C PHE A 139 3.68 -3.34 -7.05
N PHE A 140 4.32 -2.41 -7.75
CA PHE A 140 5.03 -1.30 -7.11
C PHE A 140 4.08 -0.19 -6.64
N ALA A 141 3.04 0.14 -7.41
CA ALA A 141 2.11 1.21 -7.08
C ALA A 141 1.09 0.80 -6.02
N HIS A 142 0.57 -0.44 -6.07
CA HIS A 142 -0.60 -0.83 -5.28
C HIS A 142 -0.36 -1.95 -4.26
N THR A 143 0.67 -2.78 -4.43
CA THR A 143 0.87 -3.94 -3.55
C THR A 143 1.92 -3.67 -2.49
N PHE A 144 3.10 -3.23 -2.88
CA PHE A 144 4.24 -3.15 -1.96
C PHE A 144 4.01 -2.15 -0.83
N GLY A 145 3.59 -0.91 -1.15
CA GLY A 145 3.30 0.13 -0.18
C GLY A 145 2.13 -0.25 0.73
N SER A 146 1.04 -0.70 0.13
CA SER A 146 -0.19 -1.06 0.87
C SER A 146 0.00 -2.20 1.86
N VAL A 147 0.82 -3.21 1.54
CA VAL A 147 1.14 -4.30 2.49
C VAL A 147 1.90 -3.76 3.71
N LEU A 148 2.84 -2.84 3.52
CA LEU A 148 3.57 -2.23 4.64
C LEU A 148 2.65 -1.35 5.49
N VAL A 149 1.80 -0.54 4.88
CA VAL A 149 0.79 0.27 5.58
C VAL A 149 -0.17 -0.63 6.36
N ALA A 150 -0.65 -1.74 5.77
CA ALA A 150 -1.54 -2.69 6.41
C ALA A 150 -0.94 -3.39 7.65
N VAL A 151 0.39 -3.47 7.74
CA VAL A 151 1.09 -4.00 8.93
C VAL A 151 1.38 -2.89 9.94
N ILE A 152 1.90 -1.75 9.47
CA ILE A 152 2.36 -0.66 10.35
C ILE A 152 1.18 0.01 11.06
N THR A 153 0.07 0.25 10.35
CA THR A 153 -1.09 0.95 10.94
C THR A 153 -1.70 0.22 12.13
N PRO A 154 -2.03 -1.11 12.05
CA PRO A 154 -2.53 -1.82 13.22
C PRO A 154 -1.54 -1.84 14.39
N VAL A 155 -0.25 -1.94 14.12
CA VAL A 155 0.77 -1.91 15.20
C VAL A 155 0.76 -0.56 15.92
N ILE A 156 0.69 0.56 15.20
CA ILE A 156 0.57 1.90 15.80
C ILE A 156 -0.71 2.00 16.63
N LEU A 157 -1.84 1.54 16.08
CA LEU A 157 -3.12 1.57 16.79
C LEU A 157 -3.12 0.69 18.05
N MET A 158 -2.49 -0.49 18.01
CA MET A 158 -2.32 -1.35 19.18
C MET A 158 -1.49 -0.65 20.26
N ILE A 159 -0.39 0.03 19.91
CA ILE A 159 0.42 0.78 20.87
C ILE A 159 -0.39 1.90 21.55
N ILE A 160 -1.24 2.58 20.79
CA ILE A 160 -2.10 3.65 21.31
C ILE A 160 -3.19 3.07 22.21
N LEU A 161 -3.86 2.02 21.74
CA LEU A 161 -5.00 1.39 22.41
C LEU A 161 -4.58 0.73 23.73
N TRP A 162 -3.39 0.13 23.79
CA TRP A 162 -2.82 -0.45 25.00
C TRP A 162 -2.72 0.57 26.14
N GLN A 163 -2.41 1.84 25.82
CA GLN A 163 -2.31 2.90 26.83
C GLN A 163 -3.66 3.40 27.33
N ILE A 164 -4.73 3.19 26.53
CA ILE A 164 -6.09 3.65 26.88
C ILE A 164 -6.87 2.55 27.59
N LEU A 165 -6.95 1.38 26.96
CA LEU A 165 -7.71 0.24 27.47
C LEU A 165 -7.19 -1.10 26.94
N PRO A 166 -6.29 -1.79 27.68
CA PRO A 166 -5.63 -3.00 27.20
C PRO A 166 -6.55 -4.14 26.78
N ILE A 167 -7.76 -4.21 27.35
CA ILE A 167 -8.74 -5.25 26.99
C ILE A 167 -9.22 -5.12 25.54
N LEU A 168 -9.33 -3.89 25.01
CA LEU A 168 -9.71 -3.64 23.62
C LEU A 168 -8.61 -4.05 22.66
N ASP A 169 -7.36 -4.03 23.09
CA ASP A 169 -6.22 -4.47 22.29
C ASP A 169 -6.29 -5.95 21.97
N LEU A 170 -6.75 -6.78 22.90
CA LEU A 170 -7.03 -8.21 22.64
C LEU A 170 -8.09 -8.42 21.57
N VAL A 171 -9.14 -7.60 21.59
CA VAL A 171 -10.20 -7.65 20.56
C VAL A 171 -9.64 -7.25 19.21
N MET A 172 -8.84 -6.18 19.14
CA MET A 172 -8.19 -5.72 17.93
C MET A 172 -7.22 -6.78 17.38
N LEU A 173 -6.43 -7.43 18.26
CA LEU A 173 -5.54 -8.53 17.89
C LEU A 173 -6.31 -9.70 17.28
N LEU A 174 -7.44 -10.08 17.86
CA LEU A 174 -8.30 -11.12 17.33
C LEU A 174 -8.76 -10.81 15.90
N PHE A 175 -9.25 -9.60 15.66
CA PHE A 175 -9.65 -9.17 14.31
C PHE A 175 -8.47 -9.10 13.33
N ALA A 176 -7.29 -8.65 13.77
CA ALA A 176 -6.08 -8.65 12.95
C ALA A 176 -5.67 -10.07 12.53
N VAL A 177 -5.73 -11.04 13.44
CA VAL A 177 -5.48 -12.45 13.16
C VAL A 177 -6.48 -13.02 12.16
N ILE A 178 -7.77 -12.75 12.36
CA ILE A 178 -8.83 -13.17 11.42
C ILE A 178 -8.61 -12.58 10.03
N ALA A 179 -8.27 -11.29 9.93
CA ALA A 179 -7.99 -10.61 8.66
C ALA A 179 -6.80 -11.23 7.90
N VAL A 180 -5.81 -11.77 8.59
CA VAL A 180 -4.68 -12.49 7.98
C VAL A 180 -5.08 -13.92 7.55
N ILE A 181 -5.90 -14.60 8.36
CA ILE A 181 -6.29 -16.01 8.10
C ILE A 181 -7.24 -16.11 6.90
N ILE A 182 -8.22 -15.20 6.76
CA ILE A 182 -9.23 -15.26 5.69
C ILE A 182 -8.61 -15.35 4.30
N PRO A 183 -7.68 -14.47 3.86
CA PRO A 183 -7.07 -14.56 2.54
C PRO A 183 -6.25 -15.84 2.32
N ILE A 184 -5.66 -16.38 3.40
CA ILE A 184 -4.90 -17.62 3.33
C ILE A 184 -5.85 -18.82 3.11
N TRP A 185 -6.99 -18.82 3.78
CA TRP A 185 -8.01 -19.86 3.67
C TRP A 185 -8.72 -19.84 2.32
N MET A 186 -9.01 -18.64 1.79
CA MET A 186 -9.64 -18.48 0.46
C MET A 186 -8.74 -18.86 -0.71
N LYS A 187 -7.43 -19.03 -0.49
CA LYS A 187 -6.47 -19.49 -1.53
C LYS A 187 -6.49 -21.01 -1.77
N LYS A 188 -7.29 -21.76 -1.03
CA LYS A 188 -7.48 -23.20 -1.27
C LYS A 188 -8.61 -23.43 -2.25
#